data_1931a9cab05e4ee3372457735b411521
#
_entry.id   1931a9cab05e4ee3372457735b411521
#
_cell.length_a   1.000
_cell.length_b   1.000
_cell.length_c   1.000
_cell.angle_alpha   90.00
_cell.angle_beta   90.00
_cell.angle_gamma   90.00
#
_symmetry.space_group_name_H-M   'P 1'
#
loop_
_entity.id
_entity.type
_entity.pdbx_description
1 polymer ?
#
loop_
_entity_poly.entity_id
_entity_poly.type
_entity_poly.pdbx_seq_one_letter_code
_entity_poly.pdbx_strand_id
1 'polypeptide(L)'
;DGEQIRRVVINLVDNAISSIEKKGALSRIFRQGQILVRTRHVPDLNIISMDVEDNGTGIAPEISDDLFEPYTTTKEHGTGLGLTIVSQTISDHNGFTRFRNLDTGGVCFTMELPVT
;
A
#
# COMPACT_ATOMS: atom_id res chain seq x y z
N ASP A 1 4.90 12.57 12.30
CA ASP A 1 4.26 13.87 12.15
C ASP A 1 3.21 13.82 11.05
N GLY A 2 2.26 14.77 11.11
CA GLY A 2 1.10 14.74 10.22
C GLY A 2 1.43 14.84 8.75
N GLU A 3 2.44 15.63 8.38
CA GLU A 3 2.85 15.77 6.99
C GLU A 3 3.45 14.48 6.43
N GLN A 4 4.24 13.80 7.23
CA GLN A 4 4.86 12.55 6.78
C GLN A 4 3.81 11.45 6.63
N ILE A 5 2.85 11.39 7.54
CA ILE A 5 1.77 10.40 7.45
C ILE A 5 0.88 10.69 6.25
N ARG A 6 0.57 11.96 5.98
CA ARG A 6 -0.17 12.34 4.78
C ARG A 6 0.54 11.84 3.53
N ARG A 7 1.85 12.01 3.46
CA ARG A 7 2.64 11.56 2.32
C ARG A 7 2.59 10.04 2.13
N VAL A 8 2.60 9.31 3.25
CA VAL A 8 2.45 7.85 3.22
C VAL A 8 1.11 7.48 2.59
N VAL A 9 0.02 8.11 3.04
CA VAL A 9 -1.32 7.82 2.51
C VAL A 9 -1.39 8.14 1.02
N ILE A 10 -0.86 9.28 0.61
CA ILE A 10 -0.84 9.66 -0.80
C ILE A 10 -0.09 8.63 -1.63
N ASN A 11 1.08 8.18 -1.17
CA ASN A 11 1.87 7.18 -1.88
C ASN A 11 1.11 5.86 -2.04
N LEU A 12 0.42 5.42 -0.99
CA LEU A 12 -0.34 4.17 -1.04
C LEU A 12 -1.57 4.29 -1.96
N VAL A 13 -2.26 5.42 -1.91
CA VAL A 13 -3.40 5.64 -2.79
C VAL A 13 -2.95 5.74 -4.25
N ASP A 14 -1.84 6.42 -4.53
CA ASP A 14 -1.29 6.49 -5.89
C ASP A 14 -0.92 5.10 -6.40
N ASN A 15 -0.35 4.26 -5.54
CA ASN A 15 -0.08 2.86 -5.89
C ASN A 15 -1.35 2.11 -6.23
N ALA A 16 -2.40 2.30 -5.45
CA ALA A 16 -3.68 1.65 -5.68
C ALA A 16 -4.27 2.08 -7.03
N ILE A 17 -4.21 3.38 -7.33
CA ILE A 17 -4.70 3.91 -8.60
C ILE A 17 -3.92 3.30 -9.77
N SER A 18 -2.60 3.26 -9.67
CA SER A 18 -1.75 2.67 -10.73
C SER A 18 -2.08 1.20 -10.96
N SER A 19 -2.28 0.44 -9.88
CA SER A 19 -2.62 -0.98 -9.95
C SER A 19 -3.96 -1.18 -10.64
N ILE A 20 -4.94 -0.35 -10.32
CA ILE A 20 -6.27 -0.41 -10.92
C ILE A 20 -6.21 -0.07 -12.41
N GLU A 21 -5.47 0.99 -12.76
CA GLU A 21 -5.32 1.37 -14.17
C GLU A 21 -4.66 0.26 -14.97
N LYS A 22 -3.65 -0.37 -14.42
CA LYS A 22 -2.97 -1.47 -15.07
C LYS A 22 -3.92 -2.64 -15.30
N LYS A 23 -4.75 -2.99 -14.31
CA LYS A 23 -5.71 -4.07 -14.44
C LYS A 23 -6.77 -3.74 -15.49
N GLY A 24 -7.24 -2.51 -15.54
CA GLY A 24 -8.21 -2.08 -16.54
C GLY A 24 -7.67 -2.21 -17.96
N ALA A 25 -6.36 -1.98 -18.15
CA ALA A 25 -5.72 -2.12 -19.45
C ALA A 25 -5.55 -3.59 -19.84
N LEU A 26 -5.47 -4.51 -18.87
CA LEU A 26 -5.19 -5.92 -19.12
C LEU A 26 -6.44 -6.80 -19.18
N SER A 27 -7.58 -6.32 -18.70
CA SER A 27 -8.79 -7.15 -18.58
C SER A 27 -10.00 -6.42 -19.11
N ARG A 28 -10.67 -7.04 -20.09
CA ARG A 28 -11.89 -6.48 -20.68
C ARG A 28 -13.11 -6.58 -19.77
N ILE A 29 -13.04 -7.48 -18.78
CA ILE A 29 -14.17 -7.68 -17.86
C ILE A 29 -14.05 -6.85 -16.59
N PHE A 30 -12.91 -6.19 -16.38
CA PHE A 30 -12.73 -5.33 -15.22
C PHE A 30 -13.54 -4.05 -15.42
N ARG A 31 -14.49 -3.80 -14.55
CA ARG A 31 -15.45 -2.71 -14.77
C ARG A 31 -15.28 -1.53 -13.84
N GLN A 32 -14.82 -1.76 -12.62
CA GLN A 32 -14.79 -0.69 -11.64
C GLN A 32 -13.63 -0.88 -10.67
N GLY A 33 -12.76 0.13 -10.62
CA GLY A 33 -11.73 0.20 -9.61
C GLY A 33 -12.30 0.60 -8.27
N GLN A 34 -11.82 -0.03 -7.20
CA GLN A 34 -12.23 0.28 -5.85
C GLN A 34 -11.01 0.42 -4.97
N ILE A 35 -11.02 1.45 -4.14
CA ILE A 35 -10.00 1.68 -3.12
C ILE A 35 -10.73 1.82 -1.80
N LEU A 36 -10.31 1.03 -0.81
CA LEU A 36 -10.89 1.08 0.52
C LEU A 36 -9.80 1.44 1.51
N VAL A 37 -10.04 2.48 2.29
CA VAL A 37 -9.13 2.90 3.36
C VAL A 37 -9.87 2.70 4.67
N ARG A 38 -9.26 1.92 5.57
CA ARG A 38 -9.82 1.67 6.89
C ARG A 38 -8.80 2.02 7.94
N THR A 39 -9.27 2.59 9.05
CA THR A 39 -8.43 2.81 10.22
C THR A 39 -9.07 2.12 11.42
N ARG A 40 -8.23 1.64 12.32
CA ARG A 40 -8.69 0.96 13.51
C ARG A 40 -7.74 1.23 14.66
N HIS A 41 -8.31 1.52 15.82
CA HIS A 41 -7.54 1.63 17.06
C HIS A 41 -7.63 0.30 17.79
N VAL A 42 -6.49 -0.22 18.23
CA VAL A 42 -6.42 -1.46 19.00
C VAL A 42 -5.92 -1.10 20.39
N PRO A 43 -6.83 -0.88 21.36
CA PRO A 43 -6.46 -0.32 22.68
C PRO A 43 -5.50 -1.21 23.46
N ASP A 44 -5.69 -2.53 23.40
CA ASP A 44 -4.89 -3.46 24.18
C ASP A 44 -3.41 -3.42 23.78
N LEU A 45 -3.13 -3.13 22.51
CA LEU A 45 -1.77 -3.04 22.00
C LEU A 45 -1.30 -1.60 21.85
N ASN A 46 -2.21 -0.65 22.09
CA ASN A 46 -1.95 0.78 21.98
C ASN A 46 -1.39 1.15 20.60
N ILE A 47 -2.02 0.61 19.56
CA ILE A 47 -1.65 0.89 18.17
C ILE A 47 -2.84 1.36 17.37
N ILE A 48 -2.54 2.09 16.30
CA ILE A 48 -3.49 2.41 15.26
C ILE A 48 -3.08 1.64 14.01
N SER A 49 -4.04 0.97 13.39
CA SER A 49 -3.83 0.23 12.15
C SER A 49 -4.56 0.93 11.02
N MET A 50 -3.91 1.04 9.87
CA MET A 50 -4.54 1.60 8.67
C MET A 50 -4.33 0.62 7.52
N ASP A 51 -5.44 0.26 6.85
CA ASP A 51 -5.40 -0.58 5.67
C ASP A 51 -5.75 0.25 4.45
N VAL A 52 -5.00 0.05 3.36
CA VAL A 52 -5.33 0.58 2.05
C VAL A 52 -5.46 -0.61 1.11
N GLU A 53 -6.68 -0.90 0.68
CA GLU A 53 -6.98 -2.02 -0.21
C GLU A 53 -7.36 -1.52 -1.59
N ASP A 54 -6.94 -2.26 -2.61
CA ASP A 54 -7.41 -2.00 -3.97
C ASP A 54 -7.81 -3.32 -4.62
N ASN A 55 -8.53 -3.23 -5.74
CA ASN A 55 -8.91 -4.38 -6.54
C ASN A 55 -8.15 -4.42 -7.87
N GLY A 56 -6.92 -3.94 -7.87
CA GLY A 56 -6.06 -3.92 -9.03
C GLY A 56 -5.38 -5.27 -9.30
N THR A 57 -4.15 -5.20 -9.78
CA THR A 57 -3.41 -6.40 -10.20
C THR A 57 -2.80 -7.20 -9.06
N GLY A 58 -2.68 -6.61 -7.88
CA GLY A 58 -1.91 -7.22 -6.79
C GLY A 58 -0.41 -7.10 -7.02
N ILE A 59 0.35 -7.79 -6.18
CA ILE A 59 1.81 -7.78 -6.22
C ILE A 59 2.30 -9.07 -6.86
N ALA A 60 3.16 -8.94 -7.87
CA ALA A 60 3.73 -10.11 -8.53
C ALA A 60 4.67 -10.86 -7.58
N PRO A 61 4.65 -12.21 -7.59
CA PRO A 61 5.51 -12.99 -6.70
C PRO A 61 7.00 -12.68 -6.88
N GLU A 62 7.41 -12.31 -8.08
CA GLU A 62 8.81 -12.04 -8.39
C GLU A 62 9.38 -10.87 -7.60
N ILE A 63 8.53 -9.93 -7.20
CA ILE A 63 9.00 -8.72 -6.51
C ILE A 63 8.49 -8.63 -5.06
N SER A 64 7.74 -9.64 -4.60
CA SER A 64 7.09 -9.56 -3.29
C SER A 64 8.09 -9.46 -2.14
N ASP A 65 9.23 -10.15 -2.22
CA ASP A 65 10.22 -10.14 -1.16
C ASP A 65 10.98 -8.81 -1.08
N ASP A 66 11.07 -8.09 -2.21
CA ASP A 66 11.83 -6.85 -2.30
C ASP A 66 10.93 -5.62 -2.44
N LEU A 67 9.65 -5.77 -2.12
CA LEU A 67 8.64 -4.76 -2.43
C LEU A 67 8.96 -3.38 -1.90
N PHE A 68 9.57 -3.29 -0.73
CA PHE A 68 9.89 -2.01 -0.09
C PHE A 68 11.31 -1.51 -0.40
N GLU A 69 12.07 -2.26 -1.19
CA GLU A 69 13.40 -1.84 -1.60
C GLU A 69 13.33 -0.79 -2.73
N PRO A 70 14.32 0.11 -2.81
CA PRO A 70 14.33 1.12 -3.87
C PRO A 70 14.38 0.48 -5.26
N TYR A 71 13.66 1.10 -6.20
CA TYR A 71 13.70 0.74 -7.62
C TYR A 71 13.21 -0.67 -7.94
N THR A 72 12.44 -1.28 -7.07
CA THR A 72 11.93 -2.63 -7.28
C THR A 72 10.69 -2.66 -8.18
N THR A 73 9.96 -1.56 -8.26
CA THR A 73 8.68 -1.52 -8.98
C THR A 73 8.87 -1.71 -10.49
N THR A 74 7.90 -2.38 -11.11
CA THR A 74 7.80 -2.49 -12.56
C THR A 74 6.84 -1.46 -13.16
N LYS A 75 6.33 -0.56 -12.34
CA LYS A 75 5.36 0.45 -12.78
C LYS A 75 6.01 1.45 -13.71
N GLU A 76 5.30 1.78 -14.78
CA GLU A 76 5.76 2.77 -15.75
C GLU A 76 5.84 4.17 -15.16
N HIS A 77 4.99 4.46 -14.17
CA HIS A 77 4.88 5.79 -13.57
C HIS A 77 5.59 5.91 -12.24
N GLY A 78 6.12 4.83 -11.74
CA GLY A 78 6.78 4.83 -10.45
C GLY A 78 8.27 5.08 -10.58
N THR A 79 8.83 5.77 -9.60
CA THR A 79 10.27 5.92 -9.49
C THR A 79 10.92 4.73 -8.81
N GLY A 80 10.10 3.81 -8.28
CA GLY A 80 10.55 2.71 -7.46
C GLY A 80 10.83 3.10 -6.02
N LEU A 81 10.50 4.34 -5.64
CA LEU A 81 10.80 4.85 -4.32
C LEU A 81 9.57 5.03 -3.43
N GLY A 82 8.35 5.00 -4.02
CA GLY A 82 7.13 5.28 -3.26
C GLY A 82 6.94 4.36 -2.05
N LEU A 83 7.07 3.05 -2.24
CA LEU A 83 6.92 2.09 -1.16
C LEU A 83 8.09 2.12 -0.19
N THR A 84 9.29 2.44 -0.67
CA THR A 84 10.45 2.63 0.21
C THR A 84 10.21 3.80 1.15
N ILE A 85 9.64 4.90 0.63
CA ILE A 85 9.29 6.06 1.45
C ILE A 85 8.26 5.69 2.50
N VAL A 86 7.24 4.93 2.12
CA VAL A 86 6.21 4.45 3.05
C VAL A 86 6.85 3.65 4.18
N SER A 87 7.63 2.64 3.83
CA SER A 87 8.28 1.76 4.81
C SER A 87 9.19 2.55 5.75
N GLN A 88 9.99 3.45 5.20
CA GLN A 88 10.93 4.25 5.99
C GLN A 88 10.19 5.18 6.95
N THR A 89 9.16 5.86 6.47
CA THR A 89 8.40 6.80 7.29
C THR A 89 7.71 6.07 8.44
N ILE A 90 7.08 4.93 8.17
CA ILE A 90 6.41 4.16 9.20
C ILE A 90 7.42 3.61 10.21
N SER A 91 8.56 3.14 9.74
CA SER A 91 9.64 2.67 10.62
C SER A 91 10.18 3.80 11.51
N ASP A 92 10.33 5.00 10.96
CA ASP A 92 10.79 6.16 11.73
C ASP A 92 9.80 6.55 12.83
N HIS A 93 8.54 6.16 12.69
CA HIS A 93 7.50 6.38 13.71
C HIS A 93 7.31 5.14 14.60
N ASN A 94 8.26 4.22 14.56
CA ASN A 94 8.25 2.97 15.35
C ASN A 94 7.09 2.04 14.98
N GLY A 95 6.68 2.10 13.74
CA GLY A 95 5.60 1.26 13.23
C GLY A 95 6.10 0.18 12.30
N PHE A 96 5.15 -0.54 11.74
CA PHE A 96 5.39 -1.64 10.82
C PHE A 96 4.52 -1.51 9.59
N THR A 97 5.04 -1.98 8.46
CA THR A 97 4.32 -2.02 7.19
C THR A 97 4.31 -3.45 6.68
N ARG A 98 3.16 -3.90 6.20
CA ARG A 98 3.05 -5.22 5.58
C ARG A 98 2.03 -5.16 4.46
N PHE A 99 2.00 -6.21 3.65
CA PHE A 99 1.01 -6.31 2.58
C PHE A 99 0.58 -7.77 2.42
N ARG A 100 -0.57 -7.94 1.78
CA ARG A 100 -1.02 -9.25 1.32
C ARG A 100 -1.85 -9.09 0.07
N ASN A 101 -1.73 -10.05 -0.84
CA ASN A 101 -2.62 -10.12 -1.99
C ASN A 101 -3.98 -10.64 -1.53
N LEU A 102 -5.03 -10.09 -2.11
CA LEU A 102 -6.39 -10.47 -1.76
C LEU A 102 -6.85 -11.60 -2.67
N ASP A 103 -7.63 -12.54 -2.11
CA ASP A 103 -8.18 -13.66 -2.86
C ASP A 103 -9.09 -13.19 -4.00
N THR A 104 -9.73 -12.05 -3.82
CA THR A 104 -10.64 -11.47 -4.81
C THR A 104 -9.92 -10.66 -5.87
N GLY A 105 -8.59 -10.53 -5.76
CA GLY A 105 -7.77 -9.69 -6.63
C GLY A 105 -7.38 -8.40 -5.93
N GLY A 106 -6.18 -7.90 -6.29
CA GLY A 106 -5.65 -6.69 -5.68
C GLY A 106 -4.80 -6.97 -4.47
N VAL A 107 -4.53 -5.92 -3.70
CA VAL A 107 -3.61 -6.00 -2.57
C VAL A 107 -4.12 -5.13 -1.42
N CYS A 108 -3.80 -5.54 -0.20
CA CYS A 108 -4.02 -4.74 1.00
C CYS A 108 -2.68 -4.39 1.61
N PHE A 109 -2.40 -3.10 1.75
CA PHE A 109 -1.25 -2.61 2.51
C PHE A 109 -1.72 -2.22 3.90
N THR A 110 -1.03 -2.69 4.92
CA THR A 110 -1.35 -2.40 6.31
C THR A 110 -0.19 -1.68 6.97
N MET A 111 -0.50 -0.59 7.66
CA MET A 111 0.46 0.14 8.47
C MET A 111 -0.02 0.13 9.90
N GLU A 112 0.91 -0.16 10.82
CA GLU A 112 0.60 -0.17 12.25
C GLU A 112 1.53 0.82 12.95
N LEU A 113 0.94 1.74 13.71
CA LEU A 113 1.67 2.80 14.39
C LEU A 113 1.33 2.80 15.89
N PRO A 114 2.34 2.93 16.76
CA PRO A 114 2.07 3.05 18.18
C PRO A 114 1.40 4.39 18.48
N VAL A 115 0.49 4.38 19.44
CA VAL A 115 -0.13 5.59 19.96
C VAL A 115 0.71 6.08 21.14
N THR A 116 1.17 7.31 21.08
CA THR A 116 1.97 7.89 22.16
C THR A 116 1.18 8.89 22.98
#